data_abe896889e4cf9248a4ec902bc12fcfa
#
_entry.id   abe896889e4cf9248a4ec902bc12fcfa
#
_cell.length_a   1.000
_cell.length_b   1.000
_cell.length_c   1.000
_cell.angle_alpha   90.00
_cell.angle_beta   90.00
_cell.angle_gamma   90.00
#
_symmetry.space_group_name_H-M   'P 1'
#
loop_
_entity.id
_entity.type
_entity.pdbx_description
1 polymer ?
#
loop_
_entity_poly.entity_id
_entity_poly.type
_entity_poly.pdbx_seq_one_letter_code
_entity_poly.pdbx_strand_id
1 'polypeptide(L)'
;MDFLTYTCPRELEAVTAKAAAVWNEVMRDLVHIRKWEPMPPGITWTPWQPRPNITVEWSDKLRTPEHPQRIGNCARIAPDTWLIRLDSLRKWAISPWSRFWGNGQDALAALVHEVGHVFNLPHASDPGFVMHTAIGGNGKLSKREKDHYRQLFLNLLESEK
;
A
#
# COMPACT_ATOMS: atom_id res chain seq x y z
N MET A 1 -7.67 -12.84 -13.96
CA MET A 1 -7.63 -11.92 -12.81
C MET A 1 -6.47 -12.37 -11.93
N ASP A 2 -5.48 -11.53 -11.80
CA ASP A 2 -4.31 -11.82 -10.99
C ASP A 2 -4.56 -11.44 -9.53
N PHE A 3 -3.97 -12.22 -8.61
CA PHE A 3 -4.10 -11.98 -7.18
C PHE A 3 -2.75 -11.60 -6.60
N LEU A 4 -2.74 -10.48 -5.87
CA LEU A 4 -1.66 -10.12 -4.96
C LEU A 4 -2.10 -10.42 -3.53
N THR A 5 -1.20 -10.93 -2.73
CA THR A 5 -1.48 -11.20 -1.32
C THR A 5 -0.62 -10.34 -0.42
N TYR A 6 -1.17 -9.89 0.73
CA TYR A 6 -0.44 -9.09 1.70
C TYR A 6 -0.36 -9.74 3.08
N THR A 7 0.69 -9.39 3.81
CA THR A 7 0.83 -9.60 5.26
C THR A 7 1.22 -8.29 5.95
N CYS A 8 0.81 -8.14 7.20
CA CYS A 8 1.11 -6.94 7.99
C CYS A 8 1.06 -7.24 9.50
N PRO A 9 1.61 -6.37 10.37
CA PRO A 9 1.40 -6.43 11.80
C PRO A 9 -0.09 -6.37 12.16
N ARG A 10 -0.46 -7.02 13.26
CA ARG A 10 -1.86 -7.14 13.71
C ARG A 10 -2.55 -5.78 13.87
N GLU A 11 -1.86 -4.81 14.42
CA GLU A 11 -2.38 -3.45 14.63
C GLU A 11 -2.64 -2.69 13.32
N LEU A 12 -1.99 -3.05 12.22
CA LEU A 12 -2.21 -2.47 10.88
C LEU A 12 -3.24 -3.23 10.05
N GLU A 13 -3.72 -4.38 10.52
CA GLU A 13 -4.56 -5.28 9.71
C GLU A 13 -5.81 -4.56 9.15
N ALA A 14 -6.56 -3.90 10.02
CA ALA A 14 -7.80 -3.23 9.61
C ALA A 14 -7.56 -2.07 8.63
N VAL A 15 -6.46 -1.32 8.78
CA VAL A 15 -6.14 -0.20 7.90
C VAL A 15 -5.53 -0.67 6.59
N THR A 16 -4.74 -1.74 6.61
CA THR A 16 -4.19 -2.37 5.39
C THR A 16 -5.30 -2.99 4.55
N ALA A 17 -6.26 -3.69 5.17
CA ALA A 17 -7.42 -4.21 4.48
C ALA A 17 -8.24 -3.11 3.78
N LYS A 18 -8.39 -1.93 4.41
CA LYS A 18 -9.06 -0.78 3.80
C LYS A 18 -8.26 -0.22 2.62
N ALA A 19 -6.93 -0.10 2.73
CA ALA A 19 -6.08 0.33 1.63
C ALA A 19 -6.18 -0.63 0.43
N ALA A 20 -6.13 -1.94 0.68
CA ALA A 20 -6.35 -2.96 -0.33
C ALA A 20 -7.72 -2.82 -1.00
N ALA A 21 -8.80 -2.60 -0.23
CA ALA A 21 -10.14 -2.40 -0.76
C ALA A 21 -10.25 -1.17 -1.68
N VAL A 22 -9.58 -0.06 -1.34
CA VAL A 22 -9.51 1.15 -2.19
C VAL A 22 -8.92 0.81 -3.56
N TRP A 23 -7.79 0.09 -3.59
CA TRP A 23 -7.14 -0.28 -4.84
C TRP A 23 -7.89 -1.39 -5.60
N ASN A 24 -8.53 -2.33 -4.92
CA ASN A 24 -9.40 -3.31 -5.54
C ASN A 24 -10.56 -2.65 -6.29
N GLU A 25 -11.09 -1.54 -5.78
CA GLU A 25 -12.11 -0.75 -6.48
C GLU A 25 -11.54 -0.07 -7.74
N VAL A 26 -10.28 0.39 -7.72
CA VAL A 26 -9.60 0.98 -8.88
C VAL A 26 -9.29 -0.08 -9.94
N MET A 27 -8.69 -1.20 -9.52
CA MET A 27 -8.19 -2.24 -10.43
C MET A 27 -9.28 -3.21 -10.89
N ARG A 28 -10.38 -3.32 -10.16
CA ARG A 28 -11.58 -4.12 -10.47
C ARG A 28 -11.25 -5.57 -10.92
N ASP A 29 -11.36 -5.82 -12.20
CA ASP A 29 -11.17 -7.11 -12.89
C ASP A 29 -9.72 -7.39 -13.30
N LEU A 30 -8.81 -6.44 -13.12
CA LEU A 30 -7.41 -6.57 -13.52
C LEU A 30 -6.58 -7.31 -12.46
N VAL A 31 -6.54 -6.76 -11.25
CA VAL A 31 -5.77 -7.29 -10.12
C VAL A 31 -6.58 -7.16 -8.85
N HIS A 32 -6.51 -8.17 -7.97
CA HIS A 32 -7.19 -8.14 -6.68
C HIS A 32 -6.20 -8.39 -5.54
N ILE A 33 -6.17 -7.48 -4.57
CA ILE A 33 -5.33 -7.59 -3.36
C ILE A 33 -6.15 -8.22 -2.25
N ARG A 34 -5.62 -9.28 -1.61
CA ARG A 34 -6.25 -9.95 -0.48
C ARG A 34 -5.24 -10.26 0.63
N LYS A 35 -5.73 -10.47 1.85
CA LYS A 35 -4.88 -10.94 2.95
C LYS A 35 -4.30 -12.31 2.60
N TRP A 36 -3.00 -12.48 2.87
CA TRP A 36 -2.36 -13.77 2.80
C TRP A 36 -2.79 -14.64 4.00
N GLU A 37 -3.21 -15.83 3.71
CA GLU A 37 -3.57 -16.80 4.73
C GLU A 37 -2.50 -17.90 4.77
N PRO A 38 -1.83 -18.11 5.90
CA PRO A 38 -0.90 -19.20 6.05
C PRO A 38 -1.64 -20.53 5.88
N MET A 39 -0.96 -21.53 5.36
CA MET A 39 -1.53 -22.87 5.25
C MET A 39 -1.88 -23.42 6.62
N PRO A 40 -2.92 -24.29 6.73
CA PRO A 40 -3.29 -24.93 7.96
C PRO A 40 -2.12 -25.65 8.60
N PRO A 41 -2.05 -25.72 9.95
CA PRO A 41 -1.02 -26.47 10.66
C PRO A 41 -1.04 -27.94 10.24
N GLY A 42 0.13 -28.54 10.07
CA GLY A 42 0.28 -29.97 9.66
C GLY A 42 0.66 -30.14 8.17
N ILE A 43 0.64 -29.10 7.37
CA ILE A 43 1.16 -29.15 6.00
C ILE A 43 2.62 -28.70 6.00
N THR A 44 3.51 -29.56 5.51
CA THR A 44 4.95 -29.29 5.46
C THR A 44 5.25 -28.20 4.42
N TRP A 45 6.02 -27.19 4.83
CA TRP A 45 6.48 -26.14 3.93
C TRP A 45 7.34 -26.72 2.81
N THR A 46 6.99 -26.43 1.59
CA THR A 46 7.86 -26.71 0.43
C THR A 46 8.46 -25.40 -0.07
N PRO A 47 9.64 -25.43 -0.75
CA PRO A 47 10.23 -24.22 -1.35
C PRO A 47 9.33 -23.49 -2.36
N TRP A 48 8.28 -24.16 -2.83
CA TRP A 48 7.34 -23.67 -3.86
C TRP A 48 6.05 -23.07 -3.27
N GLN A 49 5.96 -22.90 -1.95
CA GLN A 49 4.76 -22.29 -1.38
C GLN A 49 4.71 -20.78 -1.67
N PRO A 50 3.55 -20.28 -2.10
CA PRO A 50 3.41 -18.85 -2.39
C PRO A 50 3.65 -18.04 -1.11
N ARG A 51 4.61 -17.13 -1.18
CA ARG A 51 4.83 -16.11 -0.15
C ARG A 51 3.91 -14.92 -0.40
N PRO A 52 3.61 -14.09 0.61
CA PRO A 52 2.89 -12.86 0.38
C PRO A 52 3.66 -11.97 -0.62
N ASN A 53 2.94 -11.41 -1.58
CA ASN A 53 3.53 -10.48 -2.54
C ASN A 53 3.88 -9.14 -1.89
N ILE A 54 3.09 -8.72 -0.90
CA ILE A 54 3.22 -7.43 -0.23
C ILE A 54 3.42 -7.68 1.27
N THR A 55 4.53 -7.21 1.80
CA THR A 55 4.77 -7.20 3.24
C THR A 55 4.70 -5.75 3.73
N VAL A 56 3.86 -5.49 4.73
CA VAL A 56 3.80 -4.21 5.42
C VAL A 56 4.49 -4.35 6.76
N GLU A 57 5.39 -3.45 7.12
CA GLU A 57 6.10 -3.47 8.39
C GLU A 57 6.34 -2.07 8.96
N TRP A 58 6.65 -2.02 10.26
CA TRP A 58 7.16 -0.82 10.91
C TRP A 58 8.67 -0.72 10.71
N SER A 59 9.18 0.51 10.54
CA SER A 59 10.63 0.75 10.43
C SER A 59 11.03 2.03 11.15
N ASP A 60 12.09 1.96 11.91
CA ASP A 60 12.74 3.11 12.56
C ASP A 60 13.83 3.76 11.67
N LYS A 61 14.08 3.18 10.48
CA LYS A 61 15.18 3.55 9.56
C LYS A 61 14.74 4.27 8.30
N LEU A 62 13.50 4.79 8.25
CA LEU A 62 13.00 5.46 7.04
C LEU A 62 13.53 6.88 6.87
N ARG A 63 13.85 7.55 7.97
CA ARG A 63 14.39 8.91 7.91
C ARG A 63 15.87 8.87 7.62
N THR A 64 16.26 9.59 6.59
CA THR A 64 17.66 9.82 6.25
C THR A 64 17.95 11.32 6.22
N PRO A 65 19.20 11.76 6.23
CA PRO A 65 19.52 13.19 6.08
C PRO A 65 18.90 13.81 4.82
N GLU A 66 18.80 13.04 3.73
CA GLU A 66 18.22 13.47 2.45
C GLU A 66 16.69 13.48 2.50
N HIS A 67 16.09 12.64 3.34
CA HIS A 67 14.64 12.48 3.46
C HIS A 67 14.16 12.49 4.92
N PRO A 68 14.35 13.58 5.67
CA PRO A 68 14.04 13.65 7.11
C PRO A 68 12.55 13.57 7.41
N GLN A 69 11.69 13.86 6.43
CA GLN A 69 10.23 13.86 6.56
C GLN A 69 9.56 12.60 6.01
N ARG A 70 10.33 11.62 5.52
CA ARG A 70 9.77 10.38 4.97
C ARG A 70 8.94 9.65 6.02
N ILE A 71 7.70 9.32 5.68
CA ILE A 71 6.74 8.65 6.56
C ILE A 71 6.42 7.23 6.11
N GLY A 72 6.63 6.93 4.85
CA GLY A 72 6.46 5.61 4.26
C GLY A 72 7.46 5.37 3.14
N ASN A 73 7.54 4.14 2.71
CA ASN A 73 8.33 3.71 1.56
C ASN A 73 7.78 2.38 1.03
N CYS A 74 7.60 2.29 -0.28
CA CYS A 74 7.38 1.04 -0.99
C CYS A 74 8.62 0.70 -1.83
N ALA A 75 9.15 -0.50 -1.65
CA ALA A 75 10.29 -1.00 -2.41
C ALA A 75 9.96 -2.37 -3.01
N ARG A 76 10.26 -2.56 -4.30
CA ARG A 76 10.25 -3.87 -4.93
C ARG A 76 11.54 -4.59 -4.53
N ILE A 77 11.43 -5.70 -3.77
CA ILE A 77 12.58 -6.43 -3.22
C ILE A 77 12.90 -7.71 -4.02
N ALA A 78 11.95 -8.18 -4.82
CA ALA A 78 12.12 -9.29 -5.76
C ALA A 78 11.06 -9.18 -6.86
N PRO A 79 11.12 -9.95 -7.96
CA PRO A 79 10.00 -10.08 -8.87
C PRO A 79 8.71 -10.39 -8.10
N ASP A 80 7.66 -9.62 -8.35
CA ASP A 80 6.34 -9.76 -7.72
C ASP A 80 6.33 -9.73 -6.18
N THR A 81 7.31 -9.07 -5.57
CA THR A 81 7.43 -8.96 -4.12
C THR A 81 7.78 -7.53 -3.71
N TRP A 82 6.94 -6.94 -2.87
CA TRP A 82 7.07 -5.56 -2.39
C TRP A 82 7.14 -5.52 -0.87
N LEU A 83 7.90 -4.55 -0.38
CA LEU A 83 8.03 -4.24 1.03
C LEU A 83 7.57 -2.80 1.26
N ILE A 84 6.48 -2.65 1.99
CA ILE A 84 5.95 -1.35 2.43
C ILE A 84 6.38 -1.13 3.87
N ARG A 85 7.07 -0.03 4.13
CA ARG A 85 7.50 0.39 5.47
C ARG A 85 6.81 1.67 5.88
N LEU A 86 6.37 1.72 7.13
CA LEU A 86 5.85 2.91 7.77
C LEU A 86 6.78 3.31 8.94
N ASP A 87 7.01 4.62 9.12
CA ASP A 87 7.90 5.16 10.16
C ASP A 87 7.35 4.87 11.56
N SER A 88 7.98 3.95 12.27
CA SER A 88 7.60 3.55 13.64
C SER A 88 7.82 4.65 14.69
N LEU A 89 8.64 5.66 14.38
CA LEU A 89 8.92 6.79 15.28
C LEU A 89 7.85 7.89 15.19
N ARG A 90 6.86 7.74 14.33
CA ARG A 90 5.75 8.68 14.22
C ARG A 90 4.53 8.20 14.98
N LYS A 91 3.72 9.17 15.41
CA LYS A 91 2.39 8.90 15.92
C LYS A 91 1.44 8.70 14.75
N TRP A 92 0.76 7.56 14.71
CA TRP A 92 -0.15 7.19 13.64
C TRP A 92 -1.60 7.18 14.07
N ALA A 93 -2.47 7.70 13.23
CA ALA A 93 -3.91 7.58 13.33
C ALA A 93 -4.37 6.30 12.60
N ILE A 94 -4.45 5.20 13.33
CA ILE A 94 -4.77 3.86 12.79
C ILE A 94 -6.29 3.59 12.83
N SER A 95 -6.98 4.11 13.83
CA SER A 95 -8.43 3.91 14.00
C SER A 95 -9.24 5.12 13.54
N PRO A 96 -10.55 4.97 13.26
CA PRO A 96 -11.44 6.09 12.95
C PRO A 96 -11.44 7.14 14.07
N TRP A 97 -11.36 6.72 15.31
CA TRP A 97 -11.34 7.61 16.49
C TRP A 97 -10.06 8.42 16.57
N SER A 98 -8.89 7.81 16.34
CA SER A 98 -7.61 8.54 16.35
C SER A 98 -7.53 9.57 15.22
N ARG A 99 -8.18 9.31 14.08
CA ARG A 99 -8.34 10.26 12.98
C ARG A 99 -9.23 11.45 13.34
N PHE A 100 -10.36 11.17 13.99
CA PHE A 100 -11.31 12.20 14.42
C PHE A 100 -10.65 13.22 15.36
N TRP A 101 -9.80 12.75 16.27
CA TRP A 101 -9.09 13.61 17.22
C TRP A 101 -7.83 14.27 16.64
N GLY A 102 -7.53 14.06 15.34
CA GLY A 102 -6.36 14.67 14.68
C GLY A 102 -5.00 14.25 15.25
N ASN A 103 -4.95 13.13 15.94
CA ASN A 103 -3.77 12.68 16.68
C ASN A 103 -2.86 11.79 15.85
N GLY A 104 -2.05 12.37 14.97
CA GLY A 104 -1.00 11.65 14.21
C GLY A 104 -1.21 11.64 12.70
N GLN A 105 -0.28 11.00 11.99
CA GLN A 105 -0.33 10.81 10.55
C GLN A 105 -1.42 9.80 10.18
N ASP A 106 -2.16 10.04 9.11
CA ASP A 106 -3.20 9.10 8.66
C ASP A 106 -2.56 7.85 8.02
N ALA A 107 -2.62 6.73 8.75
CA ALA A 107 -2.06 5.47 8.29
C ALA A 107 -2.77 4.93 7.04
N LEU A 108 -4.07 5.21 6.86
CA LEU A 108 -4.78 4.80 5.64
C LEU A 108 -4.28 5.59 4.43
N ALA A 109 -4.15 6.92 4.56
CA ALA A 109 -3.65 7.74 3.47
C ALA A 109 -2.24 7.31 3.04
N ALA A 110 -1.35 7.05 4.02
CA ALA A 110 -0.01 6.55 3.76
C ALA A 110 -0.04 5.17 3.08
N LEU A 111 -0.83 4.22 3.57
CA LEU A 111 -0.91 2.89 2.97
C LEU A 111 -1.55 2.91 1.59
N VAL A 112 -2.57 3.73 1.34
CA VAL A 112 -3.14 3.88 0.00
C VAL A 112 -2.09 4.43 -0.97
N HIS A 113 -1.28 5.41 -0.55
CA HIS A 113 -0.15 5.94 -1.34
C HIS A 113 0.87 4.83 -1.64
N GLU A 114 1.40 4.15 -0.62
CA GLU A 114 2.44 3.15 -0.79
C GLU A 114 1.98 1.93 -1.61
N VAL A 115 0.72 1.50 -1.45
CA VAL A 115 0.14 0.43 -2.29
C VAL A 115 0.01 0.88 -3.74
N GLY A 116 -0.18 2.17 -4.03
CA GLY A 116 -0.13 2.69 -5.40
C GLY A 116 1.20 2.39 -6.09
N HIS A 117 2.31 2.46 -5.37
CA HIS A 117 3.63 2.10 -5.91
C HIS A 117 3.80 0.60 -6.21
N VAL A 118 3.01 -0.29 -5.59
CA VAL A 118 2.97 -1.71 -5.96
C VAL A 118 2.51 -1.89 -7.42
N PHE A 119 1.65 -0.98 -7.90
CA PHE A 119 1.19 -0.93 -9.29
C PHE A 119 2.09 -0.09 -10.20
N ASN A 120 3.32 0.20 -9.78
CA ASN A 120 4.28 1.06 -10.49
C ASN A 120 3.75 2.48 -10.80
N LEU A 121 2.76 2.96 -10.04
CA LEU A 121 2.25 4.31 -10.23
C LEU A 121 3.28 5.34 -9.74
N PRO A 122 3.63 6.35 -10.56
CA PRO A 122 4.53 7.41 -10.15
C PRO A 122 3.83 8.40 -9.22
N HIS A 123 4.62 9.26 -8.59
CA HIS A 123 4.06 10.40 -7.87
C HIS A 123 3.28 11.33 -8.81
N ALA A 124 2.14 11.80 -8.34
CA ALA A 124 1.34 12.79 -9.02
C ALA A 124 1.84 14.22 -8.72
N SER A 125 1.73 15.12 -9.70
CA SER A 125 2.03 16.53 -9.51
C SER A 125 0.89 17.31 -8.83
N ASP A 126 -0.35 16.81 -8.91
CA ASP A 126 -1.52 17.43 -8.28
C ASP A 126 -1.52 17.13 -6.77
N PRO A 127 -1.42 18.19 -5.90
CA PRO A 127 -1.39 17.99 -4.45
C PRO A 127 -2.71 17.45 -3.87
N GLY A 128 -3.79 17.46 -4.63
CA GLY A 128 -5.05 16.84 -4.25
C GLY A 128 -5.10 15.34 -4.48
N PHE A 129 -4.13 14.76 -5.18
CA PHE A 129 -4.08 13.32 -5.49
C PHE A 129 -3.36 12.54 -4.39
N VAL A 130 -3.83 11.32 -4.12
CA VAL A 130 -3.23 10.45 -3.09
C VAL A 130 -1.78 10.08 -3.41
N MET A 131 -1.42 9.99 -4.68
CA MET A 131 -0.03 9.72 -5.11
C MET A 131 0.87 10.96 -5.13
N HIS A 132 0.45 12.10 -4.59
CA HIS A 132 1.33 13.25 -4.42
C HIS A 132 2.40 12.96 -3.37
N THR A 133 3.63 13.50 -3.56
CA THR A 133 4.78 13.28 -2.66
C THR A 133 4.54 13.69 -1.21
N ALA A 134 3.77 14.76 -0.99
CA ALA A 134 3.27 15.09 0.34
C ALA A 134 1.96 14.34 0.56
N ILE A 135 2.02 13.24 1.31
CA ILE A 135 0.85 12.42 1.61
C ILE A 135 -0.15 13.28 2.38
N GLY A 136 -1.24 13.59 1.70
CA GLY A 136 -2.36 14.37 2.23
C GLY A 136 -3.68 13.59 2.14
N GLY A 137 -4.75 14.21 2.62
CA GLY A 137 -6.08 13.63 2.51
C GLY A 137 -6.37 12.53 3.54
N ASN A 138 -7.40 11.73 3.25
CA ASN A 138 -7.95 10.72 4.14
C ASN A 138 -7.89 9.29 3.58
N GLY A 139 -7.03 9.07 2.59
CA GLY A 139 -6.89 7.77 1.91
C GLY A 139 -8.09 7.39 1.02
N LYS A 140 -8.92 8.37 0.65
CA LYS A 140 -10.03 8.17 -0.29
C LYS A 140 -9.64 8.71 -1.66
N LEU A 141 -9.90 7.93 -2.69
CA LEU A 141 -9.72 8.35 -4.07
C LEU A 141 -11.02 8.95 -4.62
N SER A 142 -10.92 10.11 -5.24
CA SER A 142 -12.00 10.66 -6.04
C SER A 142 -12.26 9.79 -7.28
N LYS A 143 -13.43 9.93 -7.89
CA LYS A 143 -13.73 9.23 -9.16
C LYS A 143 -12.68 9.54 -10.24
N ARG A 144 -12.28 10.82 -10.34
CA ARG A 144 -11.25 11.27 -11.29
C ARG A 144 -9.90 10.57 -11.07
N GLU A 145 -9.48 10.40 -9.81
CA GLU A 145 -8.24 9.69 -9.48
C GLU A 145 -8.33 8.21 -9.83
N LYS A 146 -9.44 7.55 -9.50
CA LYS A 146 -9.66 6.13 -9.82
C LYS A 146 -9.57 5.87 -11.33
N ASP A 147 -10.24 6.69 -12.13
CA ASP A 147 -10.22 6.58 -13.58
C ASP A 147 -8.80 6.86 -14.13
N HIS A 148 -8.11 7.88 -13.59
CA HIS A 148 -6.76 8.25 -13.98
C HIS A 148 -5.75 7.12 -13.67
N TYR A 149 -5.74 6.58 -12.44
CA TYR A 149 -4.79 5.53 -12.06
C TYR A 149 -5.07 4.21 -12.77
N ARG A 150 -6.33 3.87 -13.00
CA ARG A 150 -6.67 2.72 -13.80
C ARG A 150 -6.12 2.83 -15.24
N GLN A 151 -6.28 3.99 -15.87
CA GLN A 151 -5.74 4.22 -17.21
C GLN A 151 -4.22 4.17 -17.24
N LEU A 152 -3.54 4.78 -16.27
CA LEU A 152 -2.09 4.69 -16.15
C LEU A 152 -1.61 3.24 -16.03
N PHE A 153 -2.26 2.43 -15.20
CA PHE A 153 -1.92 1.03 -15.02
C PHE A 153 -2.12 0.22 -16.32
N LEU A 154 -3.21 0.44 -17.05
CA LEU A 154 -3.43 -0.19 -18.34
C LEU A 154 -2.34 0.17 -19.36
N ASN A 155 -1.95 1.45 -19.43
CA ASN A 155 -0.89 1.89 -20.32
C ASN A 155 0.47 1.25 -19.95
N LEU A 156 0.76 1.06 -18.66
CA LEU A 156 1.97 0.35 -18.21
C LEU A 156 1.95 -1.11 -18.66
N LEU A 157 0.84 -1.82 -18.51
CA LEU A 157 0.70 -3.22 -18.98
C LEU A 157 0.86 -3.36 -20.50
N GLU A 158 0.46 -2.36 -21.28
CA GLU A 158 0.64 -2.35 -22.74
C GLU A 158 2.10 -2.09 -23.14
N SER A 159 2.84 -1.31 -22.37
CA SER A 159 4.24 -0.98 -22.64
C SER A 159 5.22 -2.12 -22.33
N GLU A 160 4.81 -3.11 -21.54
CA GLU A 160 5.61 -4.29 -21.17
C GLU A 160 5.43 -5.49 -22.15
N LYS A 161 4.59 -5.33 -23.18
CA LYS A 161 4.38 -6.35 -24.24
C LYS A 161 5.29 -6.13 -25.43
#